data_89e4fe8f2b71999e46dad6aacd60df19
#
_entry.id   89e4fe8f2b71999e46dad6aacd60df19
#
_cell.length_a   1.000
_cell.length_b   1.000
_cell.length_c   1.000
_cell.angle_alpha   90.00
_cell.angle_beta   90.00
_cell.angle_gamma   90.00
#
_symmetry.space_group_name_H-M   'P 1'
#
loop_
_entity.id
_entity.type
_entity.pdbx_description
1 polymer ?
#
loop_
_entity_poly.entity_id
_entity_poly.type
_entity_poly.pdbx_seq_one_letter_code
_entity_poly.pdbx_strand_id
1 'polypeptide(L)'
;MSKLSSKKQDIITTVTEEAKKEIFAEFDEGLTQANNYISEIKNQTLVDVKKINNEANRQAEAEKRKIIGAAEIKGKNNYLQILEDAITQIFDTVLSKFMKHVSKQRYEKLLIRLIEESVDALNTKKI
;
A
#
# COMPACT_ATOMS: atom_id res chain seq x y z
N MET A 1 33.12 81.70 19.17
CA MET A 1 33.62 80.36 18.86
C MET A 1 32.92 79.24 19.64
N SER A 2 32.45 79.45 20.85
CA SER A 2 31.73 78.34 21.62
C SER A 2 30.34 77.96 21.07
N LYS A 3 29.57 78.88 20.51
CA LYS A 3 28.24 78.61 19.91
C LYS A 3 28.30 77.77 18.65
N LEU A 4 29.36 77.86 17.84
CA LEU A 4 29.50 77.03 16.60
C LEU A 4 29.93 75.62 16.93
N SER A 5 30.70 75.40 17.96
CA SER A 5 31.13 74.10 18.45
C SER A 5 29.95 73.30 19.06
N SER A 6 29.14 74.03 19.85
CA SER A 6 27.90 73.42 20.43
C SER A 6 26.94 73.00 19.34
N LYS A 7 26.64 73.81 18.32
CA LYS A 7 25.78 73.49 17.21
C LYS A 7 26.27 72.23 16.39
N LYS A 8 27.58 72.14 16.19
CA LYS A 8 28.19 71.01 15.52
C LYS A 8 28.00 69.71 16.33
N GLN A 9 28.18 69.83 17.65
CA GLN A 9 28.00 68.73 18.59
C GLN A 9 26.52 68.22 18.59
N ASP A 10 25.59 69.15 18.60
CA ASP A 10 24.14 68.85 18.56
C ASP A 10 23.73 68.15 17.26
N ILE A 11 24.26 68.62 16.11
CA ILE A 11 24.01 67.98 14.80
C ILE A 11 24.56 66.53 14.78
N ILE A 12 25.77 66.31 15.26
CA ILE A 12 26.43 65.02 15.32
C ILE A 12 25.58 64.04 16.22
N THR A 13 25.14 64.55 17.38
CA THR A 13 24.32 63.77 18.29
C THR A 13 22.96 63.38 17.67
N THR A 14 22.29 64.33 17.02
CA THR A 14 21.02 64.11 16.34
C THR A 14 21.13 63.06 15.22
N VAL A 15 22.13 63.20 14.34
CA VAL A 15 22.39 62.28 13.24
C VAL A 15 22.72 60.88 13.76
N THR A 16 23.52 60.80 14.83
CA THR A 16 23.87 59.52 15.46
C THR A 16 22.65 58.82 16.07
N GLU A 17 21.79 59.59 16.74
CA GLU A 17 20.56 59.05 17.32
C GLU A 17 19.54 58.60 16.24
N GLU A 18 19.40 59.35 15.16
CA GLU A 18 18.57 58.95 14.00
C GLU A 18 19.10 57.68 13.35
N ALA A 19 20.41 57.60 13.07
CA ALA A 19 21.04 56.43 12.50
C ALA A 19 20.87 55.16 13.40
N LYS A 20 20.99 55.33 14.72
CA LYS A 20 20.71 54.23 15.66
C LYS A 20 19.26 53.75 15.57
N LYS A 21 18.30 54.67 15.52
CA LYS A 21 16.89 54.33 15.40
C LYS A 21 16.59 53.56 14.11
N GLU A 22 17.15 54.01 12.99
CA GLU A 22 17.00 53.30 11.71
C GLU A 22 17.60 51.88 11.76
N ILE A 23 18.81 51.75 12.31
CA ILE A 23 19.46 50.42 12.44
C ILE A 23 18.63 49.47 13.33
N PHE A 24 18.12 49.99 14.46
CA PHE A 24 17.27 49.16 15.33
C PHE A 24 15.95 48.79 14.67
N ALA A 25 15.33 49.70 13.90
CA ALA A 25 14.11 49.43 13.17
C ALA A 25 14.32 48.35 12.08
N GLU A 26 15.40 48.46 11.31
CA GLU A 26 15.78 47.44 10.30
C GLU A 26 16.09 46.08 10.94
N PHE A 27 16.74 46.10 12.10
CA PHE A 27 17.04 44.87 12.84
C PHE A 27 15.76 44.18 13.35
N ASP A 28 14.83 44.94 13.94
CA ASP A 28 13.55 44.42 14.40
C ASP A 28 12.70 43.91 13.25
N GLU A 29 12.70 44.60 12.11
CA GLU A 29 12.01 44.12 10.91
C GLU A 29 12.62 42.80 10.40
N GLY A 30 13.96 42.74 10.33
CA GLY A 30 14.67 41.53 9.94
C GLY A 30 14.40 40.35 10.87
N LEU A 31 14.34 40.56 12.18
CA LEU A 31 13.98 39.54 13.16
C LEU A 31 12.52 39.06 12.96
N THR A 32 11.62 40.01 12.71
CA THR A 32 10.21 39.68 12.47
C THR A 32 10.05 38.82 11.19
N GLN A 33 10.73 39.23 10.11
CA GLN A 33 10.72 38.46 8.86
C GLN A 33 11.32 37.07 9.05
N ALA A 34 12.44 36.94 9.75
CA ALA A 34 13.07 35.65 10.05
C ALA A 34 12.16 34.73 10.87
N ASN A 35 11.51 35.28 11.90
CA ASN A 35 10.57 34.52 12.71
C ASN A 35 9.32 34.04 11.91
N ASN A 36 8.79 34.92 11.05
CA ASN A 36 7.69 34.56 10.17
C ASN A 36 8.09 33.42 9.20
N TYR A 37 9.28 33.54 8.60
CA TYR A 37 9.82 32.53 7.70
C TYR A 37 10.02 31.17 8.40
N ILE A 38 10.57 31.18 9.62
CA ILE A 38 10.74 29.98 10.43
C ILE A 38 9.38 29.34 10.75
N SER A 39 8.37 30.14 11.09
CA SER A 39 7.03 29.68 11.39
C SER A 39 6.36 29.05 10.16
N GLU A 40 6.54 29.67 9.01
CA GLU A 40 6.02 29.15 7.73
C GLU A 40 6.65 27.80 7.37
N ILE A 41 7.99 27.70 7.42
CA ILE A 41 8.71 26.44 7.19
C ILE A 41 8.27 25.37 8.18
N LYS A 42 8.14 25.71 9.46
CA LYS A 42 7.67 24.77 10.48
C LYS A 42 6.27 24.23 10.16
N ASN A 43 5.35 25.11 9.77
CA ASN A 43 3.99 24.71 9.41
C ASN A 43 3.97 23.83 8.15
N GLN A 44 4.75 24.20 7.12
CA GLN A 44 4.88 23.40 5.91
C GLN A 44 5.47 22.03 6.21
N THR A 45 6.51 21.97 7.02
CA THR A 45 7.13 20.70 7.44
C THR A 45 6.15 19.79 8.18
N LEU A 46 5.33 20.36 9.06
CA LEU A 46 4.28 19.58 9.76
C LEU A 46 3.23 19.00 8.79
N VAL A 47 2.85 19.75 7.78
CA VAL A 47 1.95 19.29 6.73
C VAL A 47 2.59 18.16 5.93
N ASP A 48 3.85 18.32 5.54
CA ASP A 48 4.57 17.31 4.75
C ASP A 48 4.79 16.02 5.54
N VAL A 49 5.14 16.11 6.82
CA VAL A 49 5.24 14.95 7.72
C VAL A 49 3.91 14.21 7.81
N LYS A 50 2.77 14.94 7.95
CA LYS A 50 1.45 14.31 7.96
C LYS A 50 1.14 13.59 6.64
N LYS A 51 1.46 14.20 5.50
CA LYS A 51 1.27 13.57 4.18
C LYS A 51 2.10 12.30 4.05
N ILE A 52 3.37 12.35 4.42
CA ILE A 52 4.28 11.18 4.38
C ILE A 52 3.75 10.06 5.26
N ASN A 53 3.35 10.36 6.50
CA ASN A 53 2.80 9.35 7.41
C ASN A 53 1.50 8.74 6.88
N ASN A 54 0.60 9.54 6.34
CA ASN A 54 -0.66 9.05 5.77
C ASN A 54 -0.41 8.15 4.55
N GLU A 55 0.52 8.54 3.68
CA GLU A 55 0.90 7.74 2.51
C GLU A 55 1.59 6.43 2.92
N ALA A 56 2.51 6.47 3.89
CA ALA A 56 3.15 5.29 4.43
C ALA A 56 2.14 4.30 5.04
N ASN A 57 1.19 4.79 5.82
CA ASN A 57 0.12 3.97 6.38
C ASN A 57 -0.77 3.36 5.28
N ARG A 58 -1.11 4.13 4.25
CA ARG A 58 -1.90 3.64 3.11
C ARG A 58 -1.17 2.53 2.36
N GLN A 59 0.12 2.71 2.12
CA GLN A 59 0.95 1.70 1.46
C GLN A 59 1.11 0.44 2.31
N ALA A 60 1.33 0.59 3.62
CA ALA A 60 1.42 -0.53 4.55
C ALA A 60 0.12 -1.35 4.58
N GLU A 61 -1.04 -0.71 4.64
CA GLU A 61 -2.35 -1.39 4.60
C GLU A 61 -2.63 -2.06 3.24
N ALA A 62 -2.18 -1.46 2.14
CA ALA A 62 -2.29 -2.06 0.82
C ALA A 62 -1.42 -3.32 0.69
N GLU A 63 -0.18 -3.26 1.15
CA GLU A 63 0.74 -4.40 1.12
C GLU A 63 0.26 -5.53 2.06
N LYS A 64 -0.24 -5.19 3.25
CA LYS A 64 -0.86 -6.15 4.16
C LYS A 64 -2.03 -6.89 3.50
N ARG A 65 -2.95 -6.18 2.85
CA ARG A 65 -4.08 -6.80 2.12
C ARG A 65 -3.60 -7.71 1.00
N LYS A 66 -2.57 -7.31 0.26
CA LYS A 66 -1.97 -8.10 -0.81
C LYS A 66 -1.37 -9.40 -0.29
N ILE A 67 -0.62 -9.34 0.81
CA ILE A 67 -0.02 -10.52 1.46
C ILE A 67 -1.10 -11.47 1.97
N ILE A 68 -2.12 -10.97 2.66
CA ILE A 68 -3.24 -11.77 3.15
C ILE A 68 -3.98 -12.42 1.99
N GLY A 69 -4.34 -11.66 0.95
CA GLY A 69 -5.02 -12.18 -0.22
C GLY A 69 -4.22 -13.27 -0.96
N ALA A 70 -2.91 -13.08 -1.11
CA ALA A 70 -2.04 -14.09 -1.69
C ALA A 70 -1.98 -15.38 -0.83
N ALA A 71 -1.93 -15.24 0.50
CA ALA A 71 -1.94 -16.36 1.42
C ALA A 71 -3.28 -17.13 1.38
N GLU A 72 -4.40 -16.43 1.31
CA GLU A 72 -5.74 -17.04 1.17
C GLU A 72 -5.88 -17.82 -0.14
N ILE A 73 -5.42 -17.25 -1.27
CA ILE A 73 -5.44 -17.93 -2.56
C ILE A 73 -4.56 -19.19 -2.51
N LYS A 74 -3.35 -19.09 -1.96
CA LYS A 74 -2.45 -20.22 -1.80
C LYS A 74 -3.04 -21.30 -0.91
N GLY A 75 -3.68 -20.92 0.20
CA GLY A 75 -4.39 -21.85 1.08
C GLY A 75 -5.52 -22.59 0.37
N LYS A 76 -6.34 -21.87 -0.40
CA LYS A 76 -7.41 -22.45 -1.22
C LYS A 76 -6.88 -23.44 -2.26
N ASN A 77 -5.82 -23.06 -2.98
CA ASN A 77 -5.23 -23.93 -3.99
C ASN A 77 -4.64 -25.21 -3.38
N ASN A 78 -3.95 -25.09 -2.24
CA ASN A 78 -3.47 -26.27 -1.52
C ASN A 78 -4.60 -27.19 -1.06
N TYR A 79 -5.69 -26.63 -0.55
CA TYR A 79 -6.87 -27.41 -0.17
C TYR A 79 -7.49 -28.15 -1.36
N LEU A 80 -7.66 -27.46 -2.50
CA LEU A 80 -8.18 -28.08 -3.71
C LEU A 80 -7.27 -29.20 -4.23
N GLN A 81 -5.96 -29.03 -4.16
CA GLN A 81 -5.01 -30.04 -4.56
C GLN A 81 -5.08 -31.29 -3.68
N ILE A 82 -5.15 -31.10 -2.35
CA ILE A 82 -5.34 -32.23 -1.42
C ILE A 82 -6.64 -32.97 -1.70
N LEU A 83 -7.71 -32.24 -2.01
CA LEU A 83 -9.01 -32.84 -2.36
C LEU A 83 -8.91 -33.64 -3.66
N GLU A 84 -8.27 -33.11 -4.69
CA GLU A 84 -8.08 -33.78 -5.98
C GLU A 84 -7.23 -35.06 -5.83
N ASP A 85 -6.12 -34.96 -5.08
CA ASP A 85 -5.27 -36.12 -4.78
C ASP A 85 -6.04 -37.20 -4.02
N ALA A 86 -6.87 -36.83 -3.04
CA ALA A 86 -7.69 -37.77 -2.29
C ALA A 86 -8.74 -38.44 -3.20
N ILE A 87 -9.43 -37.69 -4.06
CA ILE A 87 -10.37 -38.24 -5.04
C ILE A 87 -9.68 -39.20 -5.98
N THR A 88 -8.53 -38.83 -6.52
CA THR A 88 -7.73 -39.68 -7.42
C THR A 88 -7.33 -40.99 -6.73
N GLN A 89 -6.84 -40.95 -5.49
CA GLN A 89 -6.49 -42.15 -4.72
C GLN A 89 -7.70 -43.06 -4.46
N ILE A 90 -8.87 -42.47 -4.18
CA ILE A 90 -10.10 -43.23 -4.02
C ILE A 90 -10.47 -43.93 -5.34
N PHE A 91 -10.45 -43.22 -6.46
CA PHE A 91 -10.72 -43.75 -7.77
C PHE A 91 -9.77 -44.89 -8.14
N ASP A 92 -8.48 -44.70 -7.97
CA ASP A 92 -7.45 -45.72 -8.25
C ASP A 92 -7.65 -46.97 -7.38
N THR A 93 -7.98 -46.77 -6.10
CA THR A 93 -8.23 -47.85 -5.16
C THR A 93 -9.48 -48.65 -5.57
N VAL A 94 -10.58 -47.97 -5.91
CA VAL A 94 -11.82 -48.58 -6.35
C VAL A 94 -11.62 -49.32 -7.68
N LEU A 95 -10.94 -48.68 -8.63
CA LEU A 95 -10.66 -49.28 -9.93
C LEU A 95 -9.79 -50.53 -9.79
N SER A 96 -8.75 -50.49 -8.98
CA SER A 96 -7.87 -51.66 -8.72
C SER A 96 -8.61 -52.80 -8.06
N LYS A 97 -9.48 -52.52 -7.08
CA LYS A 97 -10.32 -53.53 -6.45
C LYS A 97 -11.34 -54.10 -7.43
N PHE A 98 -11.94 -53.23 -8.23
CA PHE A 98 -12.91 -53.65 -9.25
C PHE A 98 -12.26 -54.56 -10.28
N MET A 99 -11.11 -54.20 -10.83
CA MET A 99 -10.35 -55.00 -11.81
C MET A 99 -9.94 -56.37 -11.26
N LYS A 100 -9.69 -56.51 -9.97
CA LYS A 100 -9.33 -57.79 -9.31
C LYS A 100 -10.53 -58.73 -9.10
N HIS A 101 -11.72 -58.19 -8.95
CA HIS A 101 -12.91 -58.98 -8.56
C HIS A 101 -13.94 -59.15 -9.66
N VAL A 102 -13.80 -58.49 -10.82
CA VAL A 102 -14.74 -58.57 -11.92
C VAL A 102 -14.24 -59.57 -12.98
N SER A 103 -15.09 -60.55 -13.31
CA SER A 103 -14.81 -61.46 -14.43
C SER A 103 -14.78 -60.68 -15.76
N LYS A 104 -13.97 -61.11 -16.71
CA LYS A 104 -13.81 -60.49 -18.03
C LYS A 104 -15.15 -60.19 -18.73
N GLN A 105 -16.11 -61.15 -18.64
CA GLN A 105 -17.44 -60.97 -19.24
C GLN A 105 -18.30 -59.88 -18.55
N ARG A 106 -18.16 -59.71 -17.25
CA ARG A 106 -18.85 -58.60 -16.53
C ARG A 106 -18.24 -57.26 -16.85
N TYR A 107 -16.93 -57.20 -17.01
CA TYR A 107 -16.21 -55.99 -17.38
C TYR A 107 -16.61 -55.47 -18.77
N GLU A 108 -16.70 -56.38 -19.77
CA GLU A 108 -17.13 -56.03 -21.13
C GLU A 108 -18.56 -55.49 -21.14
N LYS A 109 -19.49 -56.13 -20.44
CA LYS A 109 -20.88 -55.64 -20.32
C LYS A 109 -20.99 -54.29 -19.67
N LEU A 110 -20.17 -54.00 -18.67
CA LEU A 110 -20.15 -52.73 -17.95
C LEU A 110 -19.55 -51.61 -18.79
N LEU A 111 -18.51 -51.89 -19.57
CA LEU A 111 -17.93 -50.96 -20.53
C LEU A 111 -18.93 -50.57 -21.62
N ILE A 112 -19.65 -51.55 -22.20
CA ILE A 112 -20.68 -51.30 -23.21
C ILE A 112 -21.76 -50.38 -22.64
N ARG A 113 -22.25 -50.66 -21.44
CA ARG A 113 -23.28 -49.86 -20.78
C ARG A 113 -22.81 -48.43 -20.45
N LEU A 114 -21.57 -48.24 -19.98
CA LEU A 114 -20.98 -46.93 -19.74
C LEU A 114 -20.83 -46.10 -21.02
N ILE A 115 -20.49 -46.77 -22.14
CA ILE A 115 -20.40 -46.11 -23.45
C ILE A 115 -21.81 -45.70 -23.92
N GLU A 116 -22.81 -46.56 -23.79
CA GLU A 116 -24.20 -46.25 -24.13
C GLU A 116 -24.74 -45.08 -23.29
N GLU A 117 -24.56 -45.08 -21.98
CA GLU A 117 -24.97 -43.99 -21.08
C GLU A 117 -24.23 -42.69 -21.38
N SER A 118 -22.96 -42.76 -21.77
CA SER A 118 -22.16 -41.56 -22.13
C SER A 118 -22.63 -40.97 -23.45
N VAL A 119 -22.97 -41.78 -24.43
CA VAL A 119 -23.53 -41.35 -25.72
C VAL A 119 -24.90 -40.70 -25.53
N ASP A 120 -25.76 -41.30 -24.69
CA ASP A 120 -27.07 -40.74 -24.37
C ASP A 120 -26.97 -39.42 -23.64
N ALA A 121 -26.05 -39.30 -22.68
CA ALA A 121 -25.79 -38.03 -21.95
C ALA A 121 -25.25 -36.94 -22.87
N LEU A 122 -24.45 -37.28 -23.89
CA LEU A 122 -23.95 -36.33 -24.89
C LEU A 122 -25.03 -35.92 -25.89
N ASN A 123 -25.94 -36.82 -26.26
CA ASN A 123 -27.05 -36.54 -27.19
C ASN A 123 -28.13 -35.67 -26.53
N THR A 124 -28.36 -35.79 -25.23
CA THR A 124 -29.31 -34.94 -24.49
C THR A 124 -28.81 -33.51 -24.24
N LYS A 125 -27.53 -33.23 -24.42
CA LYS A 125 -26.96 -31.88 -24.33
C LYS A 125 -26.99 -31.08 -25.68
N LYS A 126 -27.59 -31.64 -26.71
CA LYS A 126 -27.68 -31.03 -28.04
C LYS A 126 -29.09 -30.51 -28.38
N ILE A 127 -29.83 -30.04 -27.36
CA ILE A 127 -31.08 -29.28 -27.56
C ILE A 127 -30.95 -27.91 -26.93
#